data_8b025a78288d9f3e0e77f4cd25dda74d
#
_entry.id   8b025a78288d9f3e0e77f4cd25dda74d
#
_cell.length_a   1.000
_cell.length_b   1.000
_cell.length_c   1.000
_cell.angle_alpha   90.00
_cell.angle_beta   90.00
_cell.angle_gamma   90.00
#
_symmetry.space_group_name_H-M   'P 1'
#
loop_
_entity.id
_entity.type
_entity.pdbx_description
1 polymer ?
#
loop_
_entity_poly.entity_id
_entity_poly.type
_entity_poly.pdbx_seq_one_letter_code
_entity_poly.pdbx_strand_id
1 'polypeptide(L)'
;SVSRGLGDVYKRQELYQVVAEYQKKCDYLHVHAMEQNVQLGRALAKGVELCQYDLIARMDTDDIAKPDRFEKQLAIFEKYSDIDVVGAWIDEFEDDISEVKSVRKLPELPNDIRQFAKRRNPINHPVVMFRKSAVLAAGGYRHFPLFEDYYLWIRMLMNGAKFYNIQESLLYFRFSSEMFKRRGGWKYMINELHFLQMMRQMHFISFSQFMQNLFVRFSIRLIPNSLRAIIYTKLIR
;
A
#
# COMPACT_ATOMS: atom_id res chain seq x y z
N SER A 1 -5.45 11.03 2.59
CA SER A 1 -6.03 11.84 1.52
C SER A 1 -6.28 11.00 0.29
N VAL A 2 -7.48 10.58 0.13
CA VAL A 2 -7.87 9.82 -1.07
C VAL A 2 -8.36 10.79 -2.11
N SER A 3 -7.59 11.04 -3.12
CA SER A 3 -8.13 11.57 -4.36
C SER A 3 -8.80 10.43 -5.14
N ARG A 4 -9.97 10.01 -4.77
CA ARG A 4 -10.85 9.28 -5.68
C ARG A 4 -11.63 10.33 -6.47
N GLY A 5 -11.15 10.60 -7.68
CA GLY A 5 -11.87 11.43 -8.62
C GLY A 5 -13.23 10.82 -8.95
N LEU A 6 -14.24 11.70 -9.11
CA LEU A 6 -15.57 11.43 -9.66
C LEU A 6 -16.49 10.58 -8.77
N GLY A 7 -16.69 11.01 -7.53
CA GLY A 7 -17.93 10.74 -6.81
C GLY A 7 -18.89 11.92 -7.02
N ASP A 8 -20.17 11.60 -6.97
CA ASP A 8 -21.29 12.54 -7.02
C ASP A 8 -21.00 13.83 -6.21
N VAL A 9 -21.29 14.99 -6.77
CA VAL A 9 -21.01 16.30 -6.15
C VAL A 9 -21.66 16.39 -4.75
N TYR A 10 -22.81 15.80 -4.54
CA TYR A 10 -23.49 15.74 -3.25
C TYR A 10 -22.72 14.94 -2.19
N LYS A 11 -22.17 13.77 -2.53
CA LYS A 11 -21.32 12.98 -1.62
C LYS A 11 -20.04 13.72 -1.20
N ARG A 12 -19.52 14.60 -2.06
CA ARG A 12 -18.39 15.46 -1.69
C ARG A 12 -18.77 16.50 -0.64
N GLN A 13 -19.95 17.11 -0.75
CA GLN A 13 -20.40 18.11 0.24
C GLN A 13 -20.57 17.48 1.63
N GLU A 14 -21.19 16.32 1.74
CA GLU A 14 -21.31 15.59 3.01
C GLU A 14 -19.94 15.27 3.61
N LEU A 15 -18.98 14.78 2.83
CA LEU A 15 -17.64 14.51 3.31
C LEU A 15 -16.91 15.78 3.78
N TYR A 16 -17.07 16.90 3.09
CA TYR A 16 -16.50 18.18 3.53
C TYR A 16 -17.13 18.68 4.83
N GLN A 17 -18.42 18.48 5.02
CA GLN A 17 -19.10 18.82 6.28
C GLN A 17 -18.56 18.01 7.44
N VAL A 18 -18.44 16.68 7.28
CA VAL A 18 -17.83 15.80 8.29
C VAL A 18 -16.41 16.24 8.63
N VAL A 19 -15.57 16.50 7.62
CA VAL A 19 -14.20 17.00 7.83
C VAL A 19 -14.21 18.31 8.62
N ALA A 20 -15.06 19.28 8.23
CA ALA A 20 -15.16 20.58 8.89
C ALA A 20 -15.65 20.47 10.35
N GLU A 21 -16.55 19.53 10.64
CA GLU A 21 -16.99 19.24 12.01
C GLU A 21 -15.86 18.69 12.87
N TYR A 22 -15.08 17.74 12.34
CA TYR A 22 -13.95 17.16 13.07
C TYR A 22 -12.81 18.17 13.27
N GLN A 23 -12.55 19.06 12.30
CA GLN A 23 -11.56 20.13 12.47
C GLN A 23 -11.90 21.10 13.62
N LYS A 24 -13.20 21.31 13.89
CA LYS A 24 -13.65 22.11 15.06
C LYS A 24 -13.42 21.41 16.39
N LYS A 25 -13.38 20.08 16.39
CA LYS A 25 -13.26 19.23 17.60
C LYS A 25 -11.82 18.80 17.87
N CYS A 26 -10.95 18.84 16.87
CA CYS A 26 -9.61 18.24 16.93
C CYS A 26 -8.57 19.22 16.37
N ASP A 27 -7.82 19.88 17.23
CA ASP A 27 -6.78 20.87 16.88
C ASP A 27 -5.64 20.25 16.06
N TYR A 28 -5.44 18.93 16.21
CA TYR A 28 -4.42 18.17 15.50
C TYR A 28 -4.87 17.66 14.12
N LEU A 29 -6.11 17.93 13.71
CA LEU A 29 -6.60 17.56 12.38
C LEU A 29 -6.28 18.65 11.36
N HIS A 30 -5.28 18.41 10.52
CA HIS A 30 -4.90 19.30 9.44
C HIS A 30 -5.38 18.75 8.10
N VAL A 31 -6.12 19.57 7.36
CA VAL A 31 -6.62 19.23 6.02
C VAL A 31 -5.83 20.01 4.97
N HIS A 32 -5.22 19.29 4.05
CA HIS A 32 -4.49 19.88 2.94
C HIS A 32 -5.17 19.53 1.61
N ALA A 33 -5.83 20.51 1.00
CA ALA A 33 -6.46 20.35 -0.30
C ALA A 33 -5.43 20.62 -1.40
N MET A 34 -5.34 19.71 -2.38
CA MET A 34 -4.53 19.94 -3.57
C MET A 34 -5.36 20.73 -4.60
N GLU A 35 -4.76 21.72 -5.25
CA GLU A 35 -5.44 22.56 -6.25
C GLU A 35 -6.00 21.76 -7.42
N GLN A 36 -5.33 20.66 -7.78
CA GLN A 36 -5.74 19.76 -8.85
C GLN A 36 -5.46 18.30 -8.49
N ASN A 37 -6.02 17.38 -9.25
CA ASN A 37 -5.70 15.94 -9.09
C ASN A 37 -4.26 15.66 -9.51
N VAL A 38 -3.37 15.54 -8.53
CA VAL A 38 -1.93 15.27 -8.73
C VAL A 38 -1.59 13.78 -8.73
N GLN A 39 -2.59 12.92 -8.65
CA GLN A 39 -2.47 11.47 -8.49
C GLN A 39 -1.88 11.06 -7.12
N LEU A 40 -2.05 9.77 -6.76
CA LEU A 40 -1.78 9.27 -5.41
C LEU A 40 -0.32 9.48 -4.97
N GLY A 41 0.64 9.12 -5.81
CA GLY A 41 2.06 9.20 -5.43
C GLY A 41 2.52 10.61 -5.07
N ARG A 42 2.07 11.63 -5.81
CA ARG A 42 2.39 13.04 -5.51
C ARG A 42 1.66 13.54 -4.26
N ALA A 43 0.40 13.14 -4.08
CA ALA A 43 -0.35 13.47 -2.87
C ALA A 43 0.31 12.88 -1.62
N LEU A 44 0.77 11.62 -1.69
CA LEU A 44 1.51 10.96 -0.61
C LEU A 44 2.87 11.64 -0.34
N ALA A 45 3.60 12.03 -1.38
CA ALA A 45 4.85 12.78 -1.21
C ALA A 45 4.60 14.07 -0.42
N LYS A 46 3.56 14.83 -0.80
CA LYS A 46 3.18 16.06 -0.09
C LYS A 46 2.72 15.77 1.35
N GLY A 47 1.98 14.68 1.58
CA GLY A 47 1.57 14.25 2.91
C GLY A 47 2.78 13.97 3.81
N VAL A 48 3.79 13.27 3.31
CA VAL A 48 5.04 12.99 4.06
C VAL A 48 5.79 14.29 4.40
N GLU A 49 5.87 15.25 3.48
CA GLU A 49 6.48 16.55 3.74
C GLU A 49 5.80 17.29 4.90
N LEU A 50 4.46 17.30 4.92
CA LEU A 50 3.64 18.00 5.91
C LEU A 50 3.67 17.34 7.29
N CYS A 51 4.00 16.06 7.41
CA CYS A 51 4.11 15.39 8.70
C CYS A 51 5.25 15.99 9.53
N GLN A 52 4.98 16.28 10.82
CA GLN A 52 5.94 16.88 11.73
C GLN A 52 6.88 15.87 12.39
N TYR A 53 6.39 14.65 12.65
CA TYR A 53 7.11 13.61 13.37
C TYR A 53 7.79 12.63 12.41
N ASP A 54 8.84 11.95 12.90
CA ASP A 54 9.57 10.95 12.11
C ASP A 54 8.75 9.66 11.90
N LEU A 55 7.94 9.23 12.87
CA LEU A 55 7.05 8.08 12.66
C LEU A 55 5.73 8.54 12.02
N ILE A 56 5.46 7.97 10.85
CA ILE A 56 4.25 8.26 10.05
C ILE A 56 3.45 6.97 9.88
N ALA A 57 2.21 6.97 10.35
CA ALA A 57 1.23 5.94 10.06
C ALA A 57 0.35 6.36 8.88
N ARG A 58 0.28 5.51 7.87
CA ARG A 58 -0.56 5.73 6.69
C ARG A 58 -1.86 4.95 6.81
N MET A 59 -2.95 5.51 6.32
CA MET A 59 -4.25 4.85 6.24
C MET A 59 -5.07 5.39 5.06
N ASP A 60 -5.89 4.56 4.45
CA ASP A 60 -6.94 4.98 3.51
C ASP A 60 -8.21 5.33 4.29
N THR A 61 -8.97 6.29 3.80
CA THR A 61 -10.17 6.79 4.51
C THR A 61 -11.38 5.87 4.40
N ASP A 62 -11.33 4.86 3.55
CA ASP A 62 -12.36 3.83 3.38
C ASP A 62 -12.04 2.53 4.16
N ASP A 63 -10.89 2.48 4.84
CA ASP A 63 -10.47 1.38 5.68
C ASP A 63 -10.76 1.65 7.17
N ILE A 64 -10.68 0.61 8.01
CA ILE A 64 -10.92 0.71 9.45
C ILE A 64 -9.73 0.11 10.20
N ALA A 65 -9.01 0.93 10.97
CA ALA A 65 -7.91 0.47 11.81
C ALA A 65 -8.44 -0.30 13.03
N LYS A 66 -7.76 -1.38 13.43
CA LYS A 66 -8.05 -2.03 14.71
C LYS A 66 -7.56 -1.15 15.86
N PRO A 67 -8.22 -1.18 17.03
CA PRO A 67 -7.93 -0.26 18.14
C PRO A 67 -6.47 -0.29 18.63
N ASP A 68 -5.85 -1.47 18.61
CA ASP A 68 -4.49 -1.76 19.08
C ASP A 68 -3.40 -1.59 18.02
N ARG A 69 -3.76 -1.15 16.82
CA ARG A 69 -2.83 -1.03 15.68
C ARG A 69 -1.59 -0.21 16.03
N PHE A 70 -1.78 1.00 16.53
CA PHE A 70 -0.65 1.90 16.77
C PHE A 70 0.23 1.43 17.91
N GLU A 71 -0.35 0.92 19.00
CA GLU A 71 0.36 0.35 20.12
C GLU A 71 1.29 -0.78 19.66
N LYS A 72 0.76 -1.74 18.90
CA LYS A 72 1.54 -2.88 18.39
C LYS A 72 2.65 -2.45 17.42
N GLN A 73 2.37 -1.48 16.54
CA GLN A 73 3.38 -1.00 15.60
C GLN A 73 4.49 -0.22 16.30
N LEU A 74 4.16 0.62 17.28
CA LEU A 74 5.14 1.37 18.08
C LEU A 74 6.03 0.44 18.89
N ALA A 75 5.45 -0.61 19.51
CA ALA A 75 6.22 -1.62 20.25
C ALA A 75 7.31 -2.31 19.39
N ILE A 76 7.07 -2.47 18.07
CA ILE A 76 8.11 -3.00 17.17
C ILE A 76 9.25 -1.99 16.98
N PHE A 77 8.96 -0.68 16.80
CA PHE A 77 9.99 0.35 16.68
C PHE A 77 10.79 0.54 17.97
N GLU A 78 10.16 0.35 19.12
CA GLU A 78 10.83 0.38 20.44
C GLU A 78 11.73 -0.84 20.63
N LYS A 79 11.23 -2.04 20.28
CA LYS A 79 11.98 -3.30 20.42
C LYS A 79 13.16 -3.41 19.45
N TYR A 80 13.00 -2.89 18.24
CA TYR A 80 13.99 -2.99 17.16
C TYR A 80 14.29 -1.59 16.60
N SER A 81 15.30 -0.94 17.16
CA SER A 81 15.64 0.45 16.82
C SER A 81 16.08 0.67 15.37
N ASP A 82 16.49 -0.40 14.70
CA ASP A 82 16.98 -0.43 13.32
C ASP A 82 15.90 -0.74 12.27
N ILE A 83 14.64 -0.94 12.70
CA ILE A 83 13.50 -1.09 11.78
C ILE A 83 13.03 0.29 11.29
N ASP A 84 12.85 0.40 9.98
CA ASP A 84 12.41 1.62 9.30
C ASP A 84 10.94 1.57 8.88
N VAL A 85 10.42 0.37 8.61
CA VAL A 85 9.05 0.16 8.12
C VAL A 85 8.41 -1.00 8.86
N VAL A 86 7.23 -0.76 9.43
CA VAL A 86 6.40 -1.78 10.08
C VAL A 86 5.07 -1.89 9.35
N GLY A 87 4.86 -3.01 8.70
CA GLY A 87 3.58 -3.42 8.13
C GLY A 87 2.83 -4.39 9.06
N ALA A 88 1.70 -4.88 8.60
CA ALA A 88 0.92 -5.93 9.25
C ALA A 88 0.07 -6.66 8.21
N TRP A 89 -0.58 -7.76 8.64
CA TRP A 89 -1.64 -8.36 7.85
C TRP A 89 -2.87 -7.46 7.82
N ILE A 90 -3.79 -7.72 6.89
CA ILE A 90 -5.06 -7.01 6.76
C ILE A 90 -6.19 -8.01 6.55
N ASP A 91 -7.33 -7.72 7.17
CA ASP A 91 -8.59 -8.43 6.93
C ASP A 91 -9.34 -7.75 5.80
N GLU A 92 -9.68 -8.48 4.75
CA GLU A 92 -10.37 -7.95 3.59
C GLU A 92 -11.88 -8.15 3.75
N PHE A 93 -12.66 -7.07 3.72
CA PHE A 93 -14.11 -7.08 3.80
C PHE A 93 -14.73 -6.23 2.68
N GLU A 94 -16.01 -6.46 2.37
CA GLU A 94 -16.73 -5.70 1.32
C GLU A 94 -17.65 -4.65 1.94
N ASP A 95 -18.68 -5.05 2.61
CA ASP A 95 -19.67 -4.16 3.20
C ASP A 95 -19.64 -4.18 4.73
N ASP A 96 -19.61 -5.35 5.35
CA ASP A 96 -19.63 -5.54 6.79
C ASP A 96 -18.31 -6.14 7.31
N ILE A 97 -17.72 -5.49 8.32
CA ILE A 97 -16.48 -5.95 8.97
C ILE A 97 -16.63 -7.27 9.72
N SER A 98 -17.86 -7.67 10.07
CA SER A 98 -18.12 -8.99 10.66
C SER A 98 -17.95 -10.13 9.65
N GLU A 99 -17.99 -9.81 8.34
CA GLU A 99 -17.83 -10.76 7.24
C GLU A 99 -16.47 -10.62 6.55
N VAL A 100 -15.41 -11.01 7.24
CA VAL A 100 -14.07 -11.06 6.64
C VAL A 100 -14.02 -12.11 5.54
N LYS A 101 -13.76 -11.69 4.32
CA LYS A 101 -13.70 -12.58 3.14
C LYS A 101 -12.34 -13.26 2.99
N SER A 102 -11.27 -12.58 3.35
CA SER A 102 -9.90 -13.11 3.29
C SER A 102 -8.93 -12.31 4.17
N VAL A 103 -7.81 -12.94 4.51
CA VAL A 103 -6.71 -12.29 5.23
C VAL A 103 -5.50 -12.22 4.32
N ARG A 104 -4.97 -11.01 4.06
CA ARG A 104 -3.72 -10.87 3.31
C ARG A 104 -2.53 -10.93 4.25
N LYS A 105 -1.83 -12.07 4.18
CA LYS A 105 -0.64 -12.37 4.96
C LYS A 105 0.63 -12.00 4.20
N LEU A 106 1.62 -11.53 4.93
CA LEU A 106 2.93 -11.15 4.40
C LEU A 106 4.04 -11.73 5.29
N PRO A 107 5.25 -11.96 4.76
CA PRO A 107 6.38 -12.45 5.54
C PRO A 107 6.78 -11.46 6.64
N GLU A 108 7.26 -11.99 7.76
CA GLU A 108 7.56 -11.24 8.98
C GLU A 108 8.90 -10.50 8.93
N LEU A 109 9.97 -11.24 8.62
CA LEU A 109 11.35 -10.82 8.88
C LEU A 109 11.98 -10.06 7.69
N PRO A 110 12.93 -9.17 7.94
CA PRO A 110 13.53 -8.32 6.91
C PRO A 110 14.06 -9.07 5.69
N ASN A 111 14.73 -10.19 5.89
CA ASN A 111 15.29 -10.99 4.79
C ASN A 111 14.19 -11.63 3.94
N ASP A 112 13.16 -12.19 4.57
CA ASP A 112 12.04 -12.82 3.89
C ASP A 112 11.22 -11.77 3.11
N ILE A 113 10.99 -10.62 3.73
CA ILE A 113 10.36 -9.46 3.12
C ILE A 113 11.14 -9.02 1.86
N ARG A 114 12.47 -8.92 1.95
CA ARG A 114 13.33 -8.57 0.81
C ARG A 114 13.25 -9.61 -0.32
N GLN A 115 13.22 -10.89 -0.02
CA GLN A 115 13.06 -11.94 -1.05
C GLN A 115 11.64 -11.92 -1.64
N PHE A 116 10.62 -11.73 -0.81
CA PHE A 116 9.24 -11.61 -1.25
C PHE A 116 9.04 -10.38 -2.16
N ALA A 117 9.70 -9.26 -1.85
CA ALA A 117 9.70 -8.04 -2.65
C ALA A 117 10.22 -8.22 -4.07
N LYS A 118 10.97 -9.26 -4.37
CA LYS A 118 11.39 -9.58 -5.75
C LYS A 118 10.25 -10.12 -6.63
N ARG A 119 9.15 -10.54 -6.01
CA ARG A 119 8.00 -11.18 -6.69
C ARG A 119 6.70 -10.41 -6.53
N ARG A 120 6.47 -9.79 -5.35
CA ARG A 120 5.22 -9.15 -4.94
C ARG A 120 5.47 -7.97 -4.02
N ASN A 121 4.47 -7.09 -3.94
CA ASN A 121 4.49 -5.99 -2.98
C ASN A 121 4.60 -6.56 -1.54
N PRO A 122 5.67 -6.21 -0.80
CA PRO A 122 5.98 -6.83 0.49
C PRO A 122 5.26 -6.19 1.67
N ILE A 123 4.55 -5.08 1.47
CA ILE A 123 3.86 -4.31 2.51
C ILE A 123 2.42 -4.05 2.10
N ASN A 124 1.50 -4.22 3.02
CA ASN A 124 0.13 -3.75 2.88
C ASN A 124 0.11 -2.24 3.14
N HIS A 125 0.07 -1.46 2.07
CA HIS A 125 0.19 0.00 2.12
C HIS A 125 -0.79 0.70 3.08
N PRO A 126 -2.09 0.29 3.20
CA PRO A 126 -3.03 0.99 4.09
C PRO A 126 -2.75 0.82 5.59
N VAL A 127 -1.92 -0.15 5.98
CA VAL A 127 -1.61 -0.42 7.41
C VAL A 127 -0.17 -0.08 7.78
N VAL A 128 0.61 0.50 6.87
CA VAL A 128 2.03 0.75 7.10
C VAL A 128 2.28 1.89 8.10
N MET A 129 3.31 1.72 8.92
CA MET A 129 3.98 2.77 9.68
C MET A 129 5.46 2.78 9.31
N PHE A 130 6.06 3.96 9.12
CA PHE A 130 7.44 4.08 8.67
C PHE A 130 8.13 5.33 9.24
N ARG A 131 9.46 5.31 9.23
CA ARG A 131 10.27 6.49 9.53
C ARG A 131 10.29 7.43 8.32
N LYS A 132 9.91 8.68 8.54
CA LYS A 132 9.97 9.75 7.53
C LYS A 132 11.39 9.90 6.98
N SER A 133 12.38 9.87 7.84
CA SER A 133 13.80 9.94 7.49
C SER A 133 14.21 8.85 6.49
N ALA A 134 13.79 7.60 6.69
CA ALA A 134 14.07 6.49 5.77
C ALA A 134 13.36 6.63 4.41
N VAL A 135 12.11 7.12 4.41
CA VAL A 135 11.37 7.42 3.18
C VAL A 135 12.07 8.52 2.38
N LEU A 136 12.49 9.61 3.04
CA LEU A 136 13.18 10.72 2.38
C LEU A 136 14.56 10.31 1.87
N ALA A 137 15.32 9.52 2.63
CA ALA A 137 16.62 8.97 2.20
C ALA A 137 16.51 8.11 0.94
N ALA A 138 15.38 7.42 0.73
CA ALA A 138 15.09 6.68 -0.49
C ALA A 138 14.52 7.56 -1.63
N GLY A 139 14.42 8.87 -1.44
CA GLY A 139 13.91 9.85 -2.40
C GLY A 139 12.40 9.98 -2.44
N GLY A 140 11.70 9.64 -1.36
CA GLY A 140 10.28 9.87 -1.15
C GLY A 140 9.36 9.08 -2.09
N TYR A 141 8.05 9.34 -2.01
CA TYR A 141 7.11 8.81 -3.00
C TYR A 141 7.35 9.42 -4.38
N ARG A 142 7.38 8.58 -5.40
CA ARG A 142 7.48 8.99 -6.80
C ARG A 142 6.30 8.43 -7.58
N HIS A 143 5.89 9.15 -8.60
CA HIS A 143 4.84 8.68 -9.47
C HIS A 143 5.29 7.44 -10.24
N PHE A 144 4.55 6.35 -10.07
CA PHE A 144 4.62 5.15 -10.89
C PHE A 144 3.20 4.57 -10.93
N PRO A 145 2.48 4.65 -12.07
CA PRO A 145 1.06 4.32 -12.13
C PRO A 145 0.75 2.95 -11.52
N LEU A 146 -0.08 2.91 -10.48
CA LEU A 146 -0.56 1.71 -9.77
C LEU A 146 0.48 1.01 -8.87
N PHE A 147 1.74 1.46 -8.84
CA PHE A 147 2.83 0.81 -8.12
C PHE A 147 3.65 1.82 -7.29
N GLU A 148 3.07 2.98 -6.94
CA GLU A 148 3.73 4.05 -6.22
C GLU A 148 4.37 3.58 -4.90
N ASP A 149 3.62 2.78 -4.15
CA ASP A 149 4.03 2.19 -2.88
C ASP A 149 5.12 1.12 -3.08
N TYR A 150 4.90 0.19 -4.00
CA TYR A 150 5.86 -0.86 -4.27
C TYR A 150 7.18 -0.30 -4.81
N TYR A 151 7.11 0.74 -5.63
CA TYR A 151 8.29 1.45 -6.11
C TYR A 151 9.08 2.13 -4.99
N LEU A 152 8.38 2.69 -4.00
CA LEU A 152 9.01 3.24 -2.80
C LEU A 152 9.71 2.12 -2.01
N TRP A 153 9.01 1.01 -1.72
CA TRP A 153 9.57 -0.09 -0.94
C TRP A 153 10.83 -0.68 -1.56
N ILE A 154 10.87 -0.84 -2.89
CA ILE A 154 12.07 -1.31 -3.59
C ILE A 154 13.24 -0.35 -3.35
N ARG A 155 13.04 0.95 -3.50
CA ARG A 155 14.10 1.95 -3.30
C ARG A 155 14.57 1.99 -1.84
N MET A 156 13.66 1.88 -0.89
CA MET A 156 14.01 1.80 0.53
C MET A 156 14.81 0.53 0.84
N LEU A 157 14.41 -0.64 0.35
CA LEU A 157 15.14 -1.90 0.51
C LEU A 157 16.53 -1.85 -0.14
N MET A 158 16.67 -1.20 -1.28
CA MET A 158 17.97 -1.00 -1.94
C MET A 158 18.87 -0.03 -1.18
N ASN A 159 18.27 0.94 -0.51
CA ASN A 159 18.97 1.90 0.35
C ASN A 159 19.29 1.33 1.76
N GLY A 160 19.04 0.04 1.99
CA GLY A 160 19.37 -0.63 3.24
C GLY A 160 18.30 -0.59 4.33
N ALA A 161 17.13 0.00 4.07
CA ALA A 161 16.03 0.06 5.03
C ALA A 161 15.56 -1.35 5.44
N LYS A 162 15.27 -1.52 6.74
CA LYS A 162 14.79 -2.76 7.33
C LYS A 162 13.30 -2.73 7.56
N PHE A 163 12.63 -3.79 7.15
CA PHE A 163 11.18 -3.93 7.15
C PHE A 163 10.77 -5.07 8.09
N TYR A 164 9.64 -4.90 8.76
CA TYR A 164 9.01 -5.90 9.59
C TYR A 164 7.52 -5.94 9.34
N ASN A 165 6.89 -7.11 9.26
CA ASN A 165 5.44 -7.24 9.23
C ASN A 165 4.94 -8.00 10.45
N ILE A 166 4.10 -7.35 11.25
CA ILE A 166 3.40 -7.97 12.37
C ILE A 166 2.50 -9.10 11.81
N GLN A 167 2.63 -10.30 12.40
CA GLN A 167 1.93 -11.50 11.94
C GLN A 167 0.48 -11.56 12.47
N GLU A 168 -0.16 -10.40 12.50
CA GLU A 168 -1.53 -10.20 12.94
C GLU A 168 -2.21 -9.16 12.04
N SER A 169 -3.50 -9.30 11.84
CA SER A 169 -4.28 -8.31 11.10
C SER A 169 -4.57 -7.10 12.00
N LEU A 170 -4.12 -5.91 11.57
CA LEU A 170 -4.29 -4.65 12.30
C LEU A 170 -5.19 -3.65 11.58
N LEU A 171 -5.81 -4.06 10.46
CA LEU A 171 -6.68 -3.19 9.68
C LEU A 171 -7.71 -4.03 8.92
N TYR A 172 -8.94 -3.54 8.89
CA TYR A 172 -9.97 -4.00 7.98
C TYR A 172 -9.88 -3.20 6.68
N PHE A 173 -9.51 -3.90 5.61
CA PHE A 173 -9.35 -3.33 4.27
C PHE A 173 -10.64 -3.50 3.47
N ARG A 174 -11.24 -2.37 3.08
CA ARG A 174 -12.44 -2.41 2.24
C ARG A 174 -12.06 -2.65 0.79
N PHE A 175 -12.44 -3.82 0.28
CA PHE A 175 -12.26 -4.09 -1.14
C PHE A 175 -13.59 -3.97 -1.89
N SER A 176 -13.51 -3.60 -3.16
CA SER A 176 -14.67 -3.51 -4.03
C SER A 176 -14.42 -4.25 -5.35
N SER A 177 -15.49 -4.71 -5.98
CA SER A 177 -15.41 -5.33 -7.31
C SER A 177 -14.79 -4.42 -8.37
N GLU A 178 -14.93 -3.10 -8.23
CA GLU A 178 -14.28 -2.11 -9.10
C GLU A 178 -12.75 -2.09 -8.97
N MET A 179 -12.22 -2.40 -7.79
CA MET A 179 -10.78 -2.52 -7.59
C MET A 179 -10.19 -3.66 -8.42
N PHE A 180 -10.90 -4.78 -8.54
CA PHE A 180 -10.50 -5.88 -9.42
C PHE A 180 -10.55 -5.50 -10.89
N LYS A 181 -11.59 -4.76 -11.33
CA LYS A 181 -11.69 -4.25 -12.70
C LYS A 181 -10.51 -3.34 -13.06
N ARG A 182 -10.10 -2.44 -12.14
CA ARG A 182 -8.96 -1.53 -12.34
C ARG A 182 -7.61 -2.25 -12.43
N ARG A 183 -7.47 -3.42 -11.78
CA ARG A 183 -6.27 -4.26 -11.82
C ARG A 183 -6.27 -5.27 -12.98
N GLY A 184 -7.21 -5.16 -13.91
CA GLY A 184 -7.33 -5.97 -15.13
C GLY A 184 -7.01 -5.19 -16.40
N GLY A 185 -6.95 -5.91 -17.54
CA GLY A 185 -6.80 -5.33 -18.87
C GLY A 185 -5.38 -4.99 -19.31
N TRP A 186 -5.25 -4.63 -20.58
CA TRP A 186 -3.96 -4.39 -21.24
C TRP A 186 -3.17 -3.24 -20.61
N LYS A 187 -3.84 -2.17 -20.20
CA LYS A 187 -3.20 -1.00 -19.58
C LYS A 187 -2.47 -1.35 -18.27
N TYR A 188 -3.12 -2.17 -17.45
CA TYR A 188 -2.48 -2.66 -16.21
C TYR A 188 -1.29 -3.56 -16.53
N MET A 189 -1.41 -4.44 -17.51
CA MET A 189 -0.35 -5.35 -17.92
C MET A 189 0.88 -4.60 -18.44
N ILE A 190 0.68 -3.54 -19.23
CA ILE A 190 1.78 -2.69 -19.72
C ILE A 190 2.49 -2.00 -18.55
N ASN A 191 1.74 -1.42 -17.60
CA ASN A 191 2.33 -0.80 -16.41
C ASN A 191 3.10 -1.81 -15.56
N GLU A 192 2.60 -3.03 -15.44
CA GLU A 192 3.27 -4.11 -14.71
C GLU A 192 4.55 -4.56 -15.41
N LEU A 193 4.55 -4.63 -16.73
CA LEU A 193 5.76 -4.91 -17.52
C LEU A 193 6.81 -3.81 -17.32
N HIS A 194 6.41 -2.55 -17.43
CA HIS A 194 7.30 -1.42 -17.18
C HIS A 194 7.87 -1.46 -15.76
N PHE A 195 7.06 -1.85 -14.77
CA PHE A 195 7.50 -2.01 -13.40
C PHE A 195 8.55 -3.10 -13.25
N LEU A 196 8.35 -4.27 -13.86
CA LEU A 196 9.34 -5.35 -13.88
C LEU A 196 10.64 -4.95 -14.60
N GLN A 197 10.54 -4.23 -15.72
CA GLN A 197 11.70 -3.68 -16.42
C GLN A 197 12.50 -2.71 -15.54
N MET A 198 11.80 -1.81 -14.84
CA MET A 198 12.42 -0.90 -13.88
C MET A 198 13.14 -1.66 -12.76
N MET A 199 12.49 -2.67 -12.13
CA MET A 199 13.15 -3.52 -11.12
C MET A 199 14.43 -4.18 -11.65
N ARG A 200 14.42 -4.58 -12.91
CA ARG A 200 15.59 -5.17 -13.57
C ARG A 200 16.68 -4.13 -13.86
N GLN A 201 16.31 -2.95 -14.36
CA GLN A 201 17.24 -1.82 -14.61
C GLN A 201 17.91 -1.34 -13.32
N MET A 202 17.17 -1.32 -12.22
CA MET A 202 17.69 -1.01 -10.88
C MET A 202 18.55 -2.15 -10.28
N HIS A 203 18.72 -3.27 -10.97
CA HIS A 203 19.41 -4.46 -10.46
C HIS A 203 18.79 -5.06 -9.18
N PHE A 204 17.54 -4.75 -8.88
CA PHE A 204 16.83 -5.33 -7.73
C PHE A 204 16.45 -6.80 -7.97
N ILE A 205 16.18 -7.17 -9.22
CA ILE A 205 15.96 -8.55 -9.66
C ILE A 205 16.94 -8.96 -10.75
N SER A 206 17.30 -10.25 -10.77
CA SER A 206 18.12 -10.85 -11.85
C SER A 206 17.30 -11.02 -13.13
N PHE A 207 17.98 -11.29 -14.27
CA PHE A 207 17.28 -11.60 -15.53
C PHE A 207 16.41 -12.85 -15.42
N SER A 208 16.87 -13.89 -14.73
CA SER A 208 16.07 -15.10 -14.50
C SER A 208 14.81 -14.82 -13.65
N GLN A 209 14.94 -14.00 -12.61
CA GLN A 209 13.80 -13.56 -11.81
C GLN A 209 12.81 -12.68 -12.60
N PHE A 210 13.31 -11.82 -13.48
CA PHE A 210 12.49 -11.04 -14.40
C PHE A 210 11.68 -11.96 -15.32
N MET A 211 12.32 -12.94 -15.97
CA MET A 211 11.64 -13.90 -16.86
C MET A 211 10.63 -14.77 -16.09
N GLN A 212 10.97 -15.22 -14.88
CA GLN A 212 10.05 -15.98 -14.02
C GLN A 212 8.81 -15.16 -13.65
N ASN A 213 9.01 -13.92 -13.21
CA ASN A 213 7.91 -13.01 -12.89
C ASN A 213 7.02 -12.75 -14.09
N LEU A 214 7.62 -12.51 -15.26
CA LEU A 214 6.91 -12.29 -16.51
C LEU A 214 6.04 -13.50 -16.84
N PHE A 215 6.63 -14.69 -16.85
CA PHE A 215 5.93 -15.93 -17.16
C PHE A 215 4.73 -16.16 -16.23
N VAL A 216 4.95 -16.10 -14.89
CA VAL A 216 3.88 -16.32 -13.90
C VAL A 216 2.74 -15.30 -14.06
N ARG A 217 3.08 -14.04 -14.23
CA ARG A 217 2.05 -12.97 -14.34
C ARG A 217 1.29 -13.04 -15.63
N PHE A 218 1.92 -13.36 -16.76
CA PHE A 218 1.22 -13.56 -18.04
C PHE A 218 0.36 -14.81 -18.03
N SER A 219 0.85 -15.93 -17.50
CA SER A 219 0.07 -17.17 -17.42
C SER A 219 -1.25 -16.98 -16.65
N ILE A 220 -1.18 -16.29 -15.49
CA ILE A 220 -2.38 -16.00 -14.68
C ILE A 220 -3.39 -15.11 -15.44
N ARG A 221 -2.91 -14.25 -16.34
CA ARG A 221 -3.79 -13.32 -17.08
C ARG A 221 -4.44 -13.95 -18.31
N LEU A 222 -3.86 -14.98 -18.88
CA LEU A 222 -4.46 -15.77 -19.96
C LEU A 222 -5.61 -16.66 -19.45
N ILE A 223 -5.72 -16.85 -18.13
CA ILE A 223 -6.78 -17.61 -17.51
C ILE A 223 -8.09 -16.81 -17.52
N PRO A 224 -9.23 -17.38 -17.91
CA PRO A 224 -10.55 -16.72 -17.87
C PRO A 224 -10.88 -16.15 -16.48
N ASN A 225 -11.64 -15.07 -16.43
CA ASN A 225 -11.92 -14.33 -15.20
C ASN A 225 -12.53 -15.18 -14.09
N SER A 226 -13.35 -16.17 -14.43
CA SER A 226 -13.99 -17.10 -13.49
C SER A 226 -12.98 -18.00 -12.75
N LEU A 227 -12.01 -18.55 -13.48
CA LEU A 227 -10.93 -19.36 -12.91
C LEU A 227 -9.89 -18.50 -12.18
N ARG A 228 -9.65 -17.28 -12.67
CA ARG A 228 -8.73 -16.33 -12.07
C ARG A 228 -9.16 -15.96 -10.64
N ALA A 229 -10.45 -15.72 -10.39
CA ALA A 229 -10.96 -15.43 -9.06
C ALA A 229 -10.64 -16.57 -8.07
N ILE A 230 -10.79 -17.83 -8.48
CA ILE A 230 -10.49 -19.01 -7.65
C ILE A 230 -9.00 -19.12 -7.36
N ILE A 231 -8.14 -18.89 -8.35
CA ILE A 231 -6.68 -18.94 -8.19
C ILE A 231 -6.20 -17.80 -7.26
N TYR A 232 -6.75 -16.61 -7.40
CA TYR A 232 -6.42 -15.48 -6.53
C TYR A 232 -6.83 -15.75 -5.09
N THR A 233 -7.99 -16.35 -4.82
CA THR A 233 -8.46 -16.60 -3.46
C THR A 233 -7.80 -17.81 -2.79
N LYS A 234 -7.41 -18.85 -3.54
CA LYS A 234 -6.88 -20.11 -2.98
C LYS A 234 -5.36 -20.28 -3.03
N LEU A 235 -4.67 -19.67 -3.99
CA LEU A 235 -3.25 -19.94 -4.27
C LEU A 235 -2.35 -18.71 -4.20
N ILE A 236 -2.91 -17.53 -4.29
CA ILE A 236 -2.13 -16.31 -4.43
C ILE A 236 -2.26 -15.39 -3.21
N ARG A 237 -3.23 -15.64 -2.35
CA ARG A 237 -3.45 -14.94 -1.06
C ARG A 237 -2.96 -15.70 0.15
#